data_7b9645cf5bbb605a1b90cab2429cc5ec
#
_entry.id   7b9645cf5bbb605a1b90cab2429cc5ec
#
_cell.length_a   1.000
_cell.length_b   1.000
_cell.length_c   1.000
_cell.angle_alpha   90.00
_cell.angle_beta   90.00
_cell.angle_gamma   90.00
#
_symmetry.space_group_name_H-M   'P 1'
#
loop_
_entity.id
_entity.type
_entity.pdbx_description
1 polymer ?
#
loop_
_entity_poly.entity_id
_entity_poly.type
_entity_poly.pdbx_seq_one_letter_code
_entity_poly.pdbx_strand_id
1 'polypeptide(L)'
;MALLNLGQPQEGRKVLAEKVTAAVRTAPQITEFREYDMPDIPDEAALLKVEVAGICGTDVKFYSKPPFEGPVVMGHENIGYIAKAGKVFQERKGLKEGDLVFVEHYVGCMSCEHCHRGDYRLCMFTDWRKFPDGLRFGYTLAERAPHLFGGFAEYMYLPWNSVIHKVPEGLNPEIAGVVTPMANGIQWALFDCEVGYDSKVLIQGPGQQGLCNTVAAHQAGASLIIVTGTSKDKQRLEVAKKMGADHTIIVDEEDPLERIMEITKGEGIDVSLDCTAGAGTIPTLLGIEALKRKGGTLQFQGEDVPEFPNFPMGKVGNKYITIKAARGHNYESCELALKQLNSDRYPFELMTTHKFGLKDVHEAINSVGGSGDCIHVSLMPWE
;
A
#
# COMPACT_ATOMS: atom_id res chain seq x y z
N MET A 1 -22.03 55.15 -26.62
CA MET A 1 -21.80 54.89 -25.20
C MET A 1 -21.33 53.47 -25.06
N ALA A 2 -20.03 53.25 -25.04
CA ALA A 2 -19.43 51.92 -24.90
C ALA A 2 -19.12 51.72 -23.40
N LEU A 3 -19.79 50.73 -22.81
CA LEU A 3 -19.49 50.31 -21.43
C LEU A 3 -18.24 49.45 -21.44
N LEU A 4 -17.18 49.93 -20.83
CA LEU A 4 -15.95 49.24 -20.50
C LEU A 4 -16.29 48.11 -19.51
N ASN A 5 -16.10 46.87 -19.96
CA ASN A 5 -16.07 45.70 -19.09
C ASN A 5 -14.77 45.75 -18.27
N LEU A 6 -14.88 46.14 -17.02
CA LEU A 6 -13.79 45.98 -16.02
C LEU A 6 -13.69 44.50 -15.70
N GLY A 7 -12.58 43.89 -16.13
CA GLY A 7 -12.25 42.49 -15.85
C GLY A 7 -12.23 42.22 -14.34
N GLN A 8 -12.80 41.11 -13.96
CA GLN A 8 -12.70 40.56 -12.61
C GLN A 8 -11.22 40.31 -12.28
N PRO A 9 -10.79 40.50 -11.03
CA PRO A 9 -9.42 40.22 -10.63
C PRO A 9 -9.16 38.72 -10.79
N GLN A 10 -8.12 38.37 -11.55
CA GLN A 10 -7.59 37.02 -11.59
C GLN A 10 -7.17 36.66 -10.16
N GLU A 11 -7.82 35.65 -9.58
CA GLU A 11 -7.37 35.03 -8.34
C GLU A 11 -5.89 34.67 -8.49
N GLY A 12 -5.09 35.17 -7.52
CA GLY A 12 -3.65 35.14 -7.58
C GLY A 12 -3.11 33.71 -7.79
N ARG A 13 -2.38 33.52 -8.87
CA ARG A 13 -1.56 32.35 -9.10
C ARG A 13 -0.67 32.17 -7.87
N LYS A 14 -0.91 31.14 -7.06
CA LYS A 14 -0.01 30.77 -5.95
C LYS A 14 1.38 30.53 -6.56
N VAL A 15 2.33 31.39 -6.23
CA VAL A 15 3.72 31.22 -6.63
C VAL A 15 4.23 30.00 -5.85
N LEU A 16 4.63 28.93 -6.56
CA LEU A 16 5.29 27.78 -5.95
C LEU A 16 6.65 28.21 -5.38
N ALA A 17 7.11 27.54 -4.33
CA ALA A 17 8.44 27.75 -3.78
C ALA A 17 9.51 27.51 -4.87
N GLU A 18 10.65 28.17 -4.77
CA GLU A 18 11.78 27.98 -5.72
C GLU A 18 12.51 26.65 -5.47
N LYS A 19 12.44 26.14 -4.25
CA LYS A 19 13.11 24.92 -3.78
C LYS A 19 12.12 23.93 -3.19
N VAL A 20 12.49 22.65 -3.26
CA VAL A 20 11.76 21.52 -2.70
C VAL A 20 12.67 20.77 -1.75
N THR A 21 12.21 20.54 -0.53
CA THR A 21 12.90 19.71 0.45
C THR A 21 12.51 18.24 0.25
N ALA A 22 13.51 17.37 0.23
CA ALA A 22 13.31 15.92 0.21
C ALA A 22 14.19 15.21 1.24
N ALA A 23 13.65 14.18 1.86
CA ALA A 23 14.37 13.26 2.72
C ALA A 23 14.98 12.15 1.83
N VAL A 24 16.29 12.22 1.64
CA VAL A 24 17.05 11.34 0.76
C VAL A 24 17.77 10.29 1.59
N ARG A 25 17.40 9.04 1.42
CA ARG A 25 18.16 7.92 1.98
C ARG A 25 19.48 7.79 1.23
N THR A 26 20.61 7.97 1.91
CA THR A 26 21.96 7.96 1.31
C THR A 26 22.76 6.70 1.64
N ALA A 27 22.47 6.09 2.79
CA ALA A 27 23.09 4.84 3.24
C ALA A 27 22.10 4.07 4.15
N PRO A 28 22.39 2.80 4.53
CA PRO A 28 21.54 2.07 5.47
C PRO A 28 21.23 2.88 6.72
N GLN A 29 19.95 3.13 6.98
CA GLN A 29 19.44 3.91 8.12
C GLN A 29 19.95 5.37 8.20
N ILE A 30 20.44 5.91 7.09
CA ILE A 30 20.91 7.29 7.01
C ILE A 30 20.06 8.06 6.01
N THR A 31 19.51 9.18 6.47
CA THR A 31 18.74 10.14 5.68
C THR A 31 19.42 11.51 5.73
N GLU A 32 19.56 12.13 4.58
CA GLU A 32 19.98 13.53 4.43
C GLU A 32 18.81 14.33 3.87
N PHE A 33 18.63 15.55 4.38
CA PHE A 33 17.68 16.49 3.77
C PHE A 33 18.39 17.26 2.68
N ARG A 34 17.85 17.18 1.47
CA ARG A 34 18.38 17.88 0.29
C ARG A 34 17.33 18.82 -0.27
N GLU A 35 17.80 19.96 -0.74
CA GLU A 35 17.00 20.92 -1.47
C GLU A 35 17.24 20.73 -2.98
N TYR A 36 16.18 20.59 -3.71
CA TYR A 36 16.18 20.53 -5.18
C TYR A 36 15.50 21.77 -5.75
N ASP A 37 15.92 22.21 -6.92
CA ASP A 37 15.20 23.26 -7.63
C ASP A 37 13.81 22.77 -8.02
N MET A 38 12.80 23.65 -7.94
CA MET A 38 11.45 23.34 -8.40
C MET A 38 11.53 22.99 -9.89
N PRO A 39 11.11 21.76 -10.31
CA PRO A 39 11.26 21.35 -11.70
C PRO A 39 10.34 22.13 -12.64
N ASP A 40 10.80 22.35 -13.83
CA ASP A 40 9.93 22.75 -14.93
C ASP A 40 8.94 21.63 -15.25
N ILE A 41 7.68 22.00 -15.42
CA ILE A 41 6.61 21.05 -15.71
C ILE A 41 6.21 21.18 -17.18
N PRO A 42 6.63 20.23 -18.05
CA PRO A 42 6.22 20.19 -19.44
C PRO A 42 4.73 19.86 -19.61
N ASP A 43 4.23 20.01 -20.81
CA ASP A 43 2.80 19.84 -21.11
C ASP A 43 2.25 18.45 -20.77
N GLU A 44 3.10 17.40 -20.79
CA GLU A 44 2.72 16.02 -20.52
C GLU A 44 2.92 15.58 -19.06
N ALA A 45 3.42 16.45 -18.19
CA ALA A 45 3.77 16.12 -16.81
C ALA A 45 2.98 16.93 -15.79
N ALA A 46 3.10 16.54 -14.52
CA ALA A 46 2.53 17.29 -13.41
C ALA A 46 3.48 17.29 -12.20
N LEU A 47 3.14 18.11 -11.23
CA LEU A 47 3.75 18.19 -9.92
C LEU A 47 2.68 17.89 -8.86
N LEU A 48 2.95 16.93 -8.01
CA LEU A 48 2.13 16.62 -6.84
C LEU A 48 2.68 17.35 -5.64
N LYS A 49 1.85 18.11 -4.92
CA LYS A 49 2.13 18.52 -3.55
C LYS A 49 1.77 17.36 -2.66
N VAL A 50 2.75 16.69 -2.06
CA VAL A 50 2.52 15.54 -1.20
C VAL A 50 1.82 15.99 0.08
N GLU A 51 0.67 15.42 0.36
CA GLU A 51 -0.09 15.69 1.59
C GLU A 51 0.16 14.60 2.63
N VAL A 52 0.12 13.35 2.19
CA VAL A 52 0.35 12.15 3.02
C VAL A 52 1.21 11.18 2.24
N ALA A 53 2.28 10.69 2.82
CA ALA A 53 3.07 9.58 2.34
C ALA A 53 3.02 8.43 3.36
N GLY A 54 2.29 7.36 3.05
CA GLY A 54 2.23 6.17 3.90
C GLY A 54 3.57 5.45 3.96
N ILE A 55 3.86 4.84 5.11
CA ILE A 55 5.08 4.06 5.29
C ILE A 55 4.74 2.57 5.31
N CYS A 56 5.29 1.86 4.33
CA CYS A 56 5.14 0.42 4.15
C CYS A 56 6.23 -0.38 4.86
N GLY A 57 5.98 -1.65 5.17
CA GLY A 57 7.02 -2.58 5.62
C GLY A 57 8.20 -2.70 4.64
N THR A 58 7.96 -2.48 3.35
CA THR A 58 9.01 -2.41 2.33
C THR A 58 9.96 -1.22 2.54
N ASP A 59 9.45 -0.06 3.00
CA ASP A 59 10.31 1.08 3.34
C ASP A 59 11.23 0.74 4.51
N VAL A 60 10.73 0.08 5.55
CA VAL A 60 11.55 -0.39 6.70
C VAL A 60 12.68 -1.31 6.22
N LYS A 61 12.35 -2.27 5.38
CA LYS A 61 13.33 -3.21 4.80
C LYS A 61 14.38 -2.51 3.97
N PHE A 62 13.97 -1.62 3.05
CA PHE A 62 14.88 -0.93 2.14
C PHE A 62 15.66 0.19 2.81
N TYR A 63 15.14 0.73 3.90
CA TYR A 63 15.87 1.67 4.72
C TYR A 63 17.12 1.03 5.34
N SER A 64 17.00 -0.23 5.78
CA SER A 64 18.08 -1.00 6.39
C SER A 64 18.92 -1.77 5.37
N LYS A 65 18.29 -2.44 4.40
CA LYS A 65 18.93 -3.31 3.40
C LYS A 65 18.36 -3.01 2.01
N PRO A 66 18.79 -1.92 1.36
CA PRO A 66 18.25 -1.57 0.06
C PRO A 66 18.67 -2.54 -1.04
N PRO A 67 17.80 -2.78 -2.01
CA PRO A 67 18.15 -3.53 -3.21
C PRO A 67 18.76 -2.64 -4.32
N PHE A 68 19.07 -1.38 -4.02
CA PHE A 68 19.59 -0.39 -4.94
C PHE A 68 20.91 0.20 -4.42
N GLU A 69 21.78 0.58 -5.34
CA GLU A 69 23.01 1.30 -5.07
C GLU A 69 22.77 2.80 -5.36
N GLY A 70 23.00 3.64 -4.36
CA GLY A 70 22.87 5.09 -4.47
C GLY A 70 21.73 5.69 -3.65
N PRO A 71 21.65 7.04 -3.64
CA PRO A 71 20.64 7.79 -2.90
C PRO A 71 19.25 7.66 -3.54
N VAL A 72 18.21 7.58 -2.69
CA VAL A 72 16.81 7.50 -3.13
C VAL A 72 15.93 8.37 -2.26
N VAL A 73 15.01 9.11 -2.86
CA VAL A 73 13.84 9.66 -2.17
C VAL A 73 12.83 8.52 -2.05
N MET A 74 12.63 8.01 -0.84
CA MET A 74 11.70 6.91 -0.57
C MET A 74 10.25 7.40 -0.52
N GLY A 75 9.32 6.53 -0.11
CA GLY A 75 7.88 6.82 -0.05
C GLY A 75 7.17 6.50 -1.35
N HIS A 76 6.29 5.49 -1.29
CA HIS A 76 5.63 4.94 -2.47
C HIS A 76 4.10 4.77 -2.30
N GLU A 77 3.53 5.24 -1.20
CA GLU A 77 2.10 5.26 -0.89
C GLU A 77 1.66 6.73 -0.75
N ASN A 78 1.40 7.41 -1.89
CA ASN A 78 1.37 8.87 -1.94
C ASN A 78 -0.02 9.42 -2.24
N ILE A 79 -0.51 10.28 -1.36
CA ILE A 79 -1.70 11.11 -1.51
C ILE A 79 -1.24 12.58 -1.58
N GLY A 80 -1.82 13.35 -2.49
CA GLY A 80 -1.49 14.76 -2.57
C GLY A 80 -2.37 15.53 -3.55
N TYR A 81 -2.14 16.83 -3.60
CA TYR A 81 -2.85 17.72 -4.50
C TYR A 81 -2.03 17.96 -5.77
N ILE A 82 -2.67 17.96 -6.92
CA ILE A 82 -2.03 18.40 -8.16
C ILE A 82 -1.70 19.90 -7.99
N ALA A 83 -0.41 20.20 -7.78
CA ALA A 83 0.05 21.57 -7.56
C ALA A 83 0.25 22.33 -8.86
N LYS A 84 0.70 21.63 -9.92
CA LYS A 84 0.86 22.17 -11.26
C LYS A 84 0.71 21.02 -12.26
N ALA A 85 0.08 21.27 -13.39
CA ALA A 85 -0.06 20.27 -14.44
C ALA A 85 -0.02 20.92 -15.83
N GLY A 86 0.72 20.30 -16.75
CA GLY A 86 0.73 20.69 -18.15
C GLY A 86 -0.62 20.41 -18.80
N LYS A 87 -0.90 21.12 -19.89
CA LYS A 87 -2.19 21.06 -20.58
C LYS A 87 -2.54 19.65 -21.09
N VAL A 88 -1.57 19.00 -21.72
CA VAL A 88 -1.75 17.63 -22.26
C VAL A 88 -1.98 16.62 -21.15
N PHE A 89 -1.30 16.78 -20.01
CA PHE A 89 -1.51 15.93 -18.83
C PHE A 89 -2.94 16.07 -18.30
N GLN A 90 -3.43 17.31 -18.13
CA GLN A 90 -4.79 17.58 -17.66
C GLN A 90 -5.84 16.96 -18.57
N GLU A 91 -5.71 17.18 -19.89
CA GLU A 91 -6.64 16.64 -20.88
C GLU A 91 -6.67 15.11 -20.90
N ARG A 92 -5.51 14.46 -20.86
CA ARG A 92 -5.40 12.98 -20.90
C ARG A 92 -5.83 12.30 -19.62
N LYS A 93 -5.57 12.90 -18.45
CA LYS A 93 -5.88 12.29 -17.14
C LYS A 93 -7.24 12.73 -16.61
N GLY A 94 -7.87 13.76 -17.18
CA GLY A 94 -9.10 14.34 -16.65
C GLY A 94 -8.91 15.00 -15.27
N LEU A 95 -7.69 15.46 -14.97
CA LEU A 95 -7.28 16.05 -13.69
C LEU A 95 -6.97 17.53 -13.88
N LYS A 96 -7.13 18.30 -12.81
CA LYS A 96 -6.78 19.74 -12.77
C LYS A 96 -5.98 20.06 -11.50
N GLU A 97 -5.35 21.21 -11.52
CA GLU A 97 -4.71 21.77 -10.32
C GLU A 97 -5.71 21.90 -9.16
N GLY A 98 -5.32 21.45 -7.98
CA GLY A 98 -6.14 21.37 -6.79
C GLY A 98 -6.89 20.06 -6.60
N ASP A 99 -6.94 19.15 -7.58
CA ASP A 99 -7.51 17.80 -7.37
C ASP A 99 -6.65 17.01 -6.38
N LEU A 100 -7.30 16.40 -5.39
CA LEU A 100 -6.68 15.43 -4.49
C LEU A 100 -6.61 14.07 -5.19
N VAL A 101 -5.42 13.46 -5.20
CA VAL A 101 -5.18 12.21 -5.93
C VAL A 101 -4.33 11.23 -5.11
N PHE A 102 -4.54 9.94 -5.39
CA PHE A 102 -3.63 8.86 -5.06
C PHE A 102 -2.74 8.57 -6.28
N VAL A 103 -1.46 8.37 -6.06
CA VAL A 103 -0.48 8.05 -7.11
C VAL A 103 0.08 6.66 -6.87
N GLU A 104 -0.19 5.72 -7.79
CA GLU A 104 0.43 4.39 -7.73
C GLU A 104 1.94 4.49 -7.94
N HIS A 105 2.68 3.66 -7.22
CA HIS A 105 4.14 3.67 -7.33
C HIS A 105 4.66 3.00 -8.62
N TYR A 106 3.83 2.27 -9.34
CA TYR A 106 4.17 1.66 -10.61
C TYR A 106 4.07 2.66 -11.75
N VAL A 107 5.17 2.97 -12.42
CA VAL A 107 5.19 3.82 -13.61
C VAL A 107 5.31 2.92 -14.83
N GLY A 108 4.18 2.50 -15.38
CA GLY A 108 4.10 1.51 -16.45
C GLY A 108 4.55 2.05 -17.82
N CYS A 109 4.88 1.15 -18.75
CA CYS A 109 5.20 1.53 -20.14
C CYS A 109 3.97 1.97 -20.96
N MET A 110 2.75 1.74 -20.47
CA MET A 110 1.45 2.02 -21.10
C MET A 110 1.22 1.33 -22.46
N SER A 111 2.06 0.37 -22.86
CA SER A 111 1.99 -0.29 -24.16
C SER A 111 2.03 -1.82 -24.12
N CYS A 112 2.37 -2.44 -22.99
CA CYS A 112 2.36 -3.90 -22.86
C CYS A 112 0.97 -4.43 -22.48
N GLU A 113 0.75 -5.74 -22.62
CA GLU A 113 -0.50 -6.40 -22.29
C GLU A 113 -0.94 -6.18 -20.84
N HIS A 114 0.01 -6.15 -19.89
CA HIS A 114 -0.27 -5.91 -18.48
C HIS A 114 -0.77 -4.48 -18.23
N CYS A 115 -0.12 -3.49 -18.85
CA CYS A 115 -0.59 -2.10 -18.77
C CYS A 115 -1.98 -1.92 -19.38
N HIS A 116 -2.27 -2.59 -20.51
CA HIS A 116 -3.59 -2.54 -21.13
C HIS A 116 -4.71 -3.15 -20.29
N ARG A 117 -4.36 -4.06 -19.36
CA ARG A 117 -5.30 -4.66 -18.39
C ARG A 117 -5.35 -3.92 -17.06
N GLY A 118 -4.57 -2.83 -16.89
CA GLY A 118 -4.46 -2.13 -15.60
C GLY A 118 -3.65 -2.88 -14.55
N ASP A 119 -2.89 -3.92 -14.94
CA ASP A 119 -2.06 -4.71 -14.02
C ASP A 119 -0.59 -4.24 -14.08
N TYR A 120 -0.39 -2.98 -13.69
CA TYR A 120 0.91 -2.29 -13.82
C TYR A 120 2.02 -2.94 -12.99
N ARG A 121 1.68 -3.65 -11.91
CA ARG A 121 2.63 -4.41 -11.07
C ARG A 121 3.41 -5.46 -11.88
N LEU A 122 2.85 -5.98 -12.97
CA LEU A 122 3.46 -6.98 -13.84
C LEU A 122 4.18 -6.37 -15.06
N CYS A 123 4.14 -5.05 -15.24
CA CYS A 123 4.86 -4.39 -16.31
C CYS A 123 6.37 -4.48 -16.08
N MET A 124 7.11 -5.04 -17.03
CA MET A 124 8.56 -5.20 -16.93
C MET A 124 9.30 -3.89 -16.78
N PHE A 125 8.79 -2.79 -17.36
CA PHE A 125 9.41 -1.46 -17.24
C PHE A 125 9.32 -0.85 -15.85
N THR A 126 8.51 -1.39 -14.96
CA THR A 126 8.52 -0.99 -13.55
C THR A 126 9.62 -1.70 -12.74
N ASP A 127 10.31 -2.68 -13.33
CA ASP A 127 11.47 -3.31 -12.71
C ASP A 127 12.74 -2.50 -12.97
N TRP A 128 12.91 -1.45 -12.19
CA TRP A 128 14.04 -0.53 -12.23
C TRP A 128 15.42 -1.23 -12.08
N ARG A 129 15.47 -2.46 -11.59
CA ARG A 129 16.71 -3.26 -11.47
C ARG A 129 17.17 -3.81 -12.81
N LYS A 130 16.26 -4.06 -13.74
CA LYS A 130 16.55 -4.63 -15.06
C LYS A 130 16.51 -3.61 -16.18
N PHE A 131 15.72 -2.54 -15.97
CA PHE A 131 15.51 -1.50 -16.97
C PHE A 131 16.00 -0.16 -16.40
N PRO A 132 17.22 0.32 -16.79
CA PRO A 132 17.78 1.58 -16.27
C PRO A 132 16.86 2.79 -16.51
N ASP A 133 16.07 2.77 -17.60
CA ASP A 133 15.08 3.80 -17.89
C ASP A 133 13.73 3.59 -17.20
N GLY A 134 13.54 2.47 -16.52
CA GLY A 134 12.35 2.17 -15.73
C GLY A 134 12.19 3.16 -14.59
N LEU A 135 10.96 3.57 -14.33
CA LEU A 135 10.60 4.44 -13.20
C LEU A 135 9.72 3.69 -12.23
N ARG A 136 9.97 3.93 -10.96
CA ARG A 136 9.11 3.50 -9.88
C ARG A 136 9.24 4.48 -8.73
N PHE A 137 8.13 5.04 -8.28
CA PHE A 137 8.13 6.00 -7.19
C PHE A 137 8.60 5.35 -5.88
N GLY A 138 9.48 6.05 -5.16
CA GLY A 138 10.11 5.57 -3.93
C GLY A 138 11.31 4.62 -4.14
N TYR A 139 11.66 4.31 -5.41
CA TYR A 139 12.75 3.38 -5.75
C TYR A 139 13.74 3.94 -6.78
N THR A 140 13.37 4.98 -7.50
CA THR A 140 14.21 5.61 -8.52
C THR A 140 15.31 6.43 -7.85
N LEU A 141 16.55 6.30 -8.34
CA LEU A 141 17.71 7.02 -7.80
C LEU A 141 17.50 8.54 -7.82
N ALA A 142 17.92 9.20 -6.76
CA ALA A 142 17.75 10.65 -6.58
C ALA A 142 18.60 11.49 -7.56
N GLU A 143 19.65 10.92 -8.18
CA GLU A 143 20.44 11.56 -9.23
C GLU A 143 19.70 11.69 -10.55
N ARG A 144 18.64 10.90 -10.76
CA ARG A 144 17.85 10.98 -11.99
C ARG A 144 16.99 12.25 -11.97
N ALA A 145 17.21 13.15 -12.95
CA ALA A 145 16.42 14.35 -13.10
C ALA A 145 14.94 14.02 -13.40
N PRO A 146 13.97 14.75 -12.86
CA PRO A 146 14.11 15.93 -12.01
C PRO A 146 14.17 15.62 -10.48
N HIS A 147 14.72 14.50 -10.07
CA HIS A 147 15.10 14.10 -8.70
C HIS A 147 13.96 13.73 -7.74
N LEU A 148 12.73 14.16 -7.99
CA LEU A 148 11.58 14.07 -7.08
C LEU A 148 10.68 12.86 -7.42
N PHE A 149 11.22 11.62 -7.32
CA PHE A 149 10.50 10.38 -7.62
C PHE A 149 10.13 9.56 -6.38
N GLY A 150 9.82 10.23 -5.27
CA GLY A 150 9.36 9.59 -4.05
C GLY A 150 8.60 10.56 -3.15
N GLY A 151 7.73 10.01 -2.31
CA GLY A 151 6.82 10.79 -1.48
C GLY A 151 7.42 11.34 -0.19
N PHE A 152 8.63 10.93 0.21
CA PHE A 152 9.29 11.54 1.36
C PHE A 152 9.93 12.87 0.95
N ALA A 153 9.11 13.74 0.40
CA ALA A 153 9.43 15.08 -0.09
C ALA A 153 8.18 15.96 -0.07
N GLU A 154 8.38 17.27 -0.08
CA GLU A 154 7.27 18.23 -0.17
C GLU A 154 6.50 18.13 -1.49
N TYR A 155 7.21 17.83 -2.58
CA TYR A 155 6.63 17.65 -3.91
C TYR A 155 7.19 16.41 -4.61
N MET A 156 6.38 15.84 -5.51
CA MET A 156 6.75 14.70 -6.35
C MET A 156 6.46 15.00 -7.82
N TYR A 157 7.41 14.70 -8.69
CA TYR A 157 7.25 14.87 -10.13
C TYR A 157 6.48 13.70 -10.73
N LEU A 158 5.46 13.98 -11.51
CA LEU A 158 4.59 13.01 -12.16
C LEU A 158 4.82 13.02 -13.68
N PRO A 159 5.55 12.04 -14.25
CA PRO A 159 5.67 11.90 -15.70
C PRO A 159 4.33 11.52 -16.34
N TRP A 160 4.25 11.64 -17.66
CA TRP A 160 3.04 11.41 -18.46
C TRP A 160 2.37 10.03 -18.23
N ASN A 161 3.17 9.03 -17.90
CA ASN A 161 2.74 7.63 -17.70
C ASN A 161 2.50 7.27 -16.22
N SER A 162 2.42 8.25 -15.35
CA SER A 162 1.98 8.03 -13.95
C SER A 162 0.56 7.49 -13.92
N VAL A 163 0.32 6.50 -13.05
CA VAL A 163 -1.01 5.96 -12.78
C VAL A 163 -1.58 6.71 -11.58
N ILE A 164 -2.72 7.35 -11.79
CA ILE A 164 -3.29 8.31 -10.83
C ILE A 164 -4.79 8.04 -10.70
N HIS A 165 -5.25 8.05 -9.46
CA HIS A 165 -6.65 7.90 -9.10
C HIS A 165 -7.13 9.16 -8.41
N LYS A 166 -8.29 9.69 -8.81
CA LYS A 166 -8.89 10.81 -8.12
C LYS A 166 -9.48 10.34 -6.79
N VAL A 167 -9.06 10.98 -5.71
CA VAL A 167 -9.63 10.71 -4.39
C VAL A 167 -11.06 11.25 -4.33
N PRO A 168 -12.05 10.47 -3.86
CA PRO A 168 -13.41 10.92 -3.71
C PRO A 168 -13.52 12.20 -2.87
N GLU A 169 -14.43 13.09 -3.28
CA GLU A 169 -14.69 14.33 -2.53
C GLU A 169 -15.17 14.02 -1.11
N GLY A 170 -14.58 14.71 -0.13
CA GLY A 170 -14.90 14.55 1.28
C GLY A 170 -14.09 13.44 2.00
N LEU A 171 -13.38 12.56 1.29
CA LEU A 171 -12.50 11.60 1.94
C LEU A 171 -11.29 12.31 2.55
N ASN A 172 -11.08 12.08 3.87
CA ASN A 172 -9.95 12.62 4.59
C ASN A 172 -8.63 12.10 3.97
N PRO A 173 -7.65 12.98 3.63
CA PRO A 173 -6.36 12.57 3.06
C PRO A 173 -5.61 11.53 3.90
N GLU A 174 -5.69 11.58 5.22
CA GLU A 174 -5.05 10.61 6.11
C GLU A 174 -5.66 9.21 5.95
N ILE A 175 -7.00 9.12 5.86
CA ILE A 175 -7.69 7.86 5.58
C ILE A 175 -7.36 7.40 4.16
N ALA A 176 -7.30 8.32 3.19
CA ALA A 176 -6.86 8.00 1.83
C ALA A 176 -5.42 7.44 1.80
N GLY A 177 -4.56 7.80 2.77
CA GLY A 177 -3.22 7.21 2.94
C GLY A 177 -3.22 5.68 3.08
N VAL A 178 -4.34 5.10 3.50
CA VAL A 178 -4.50 3.64 3.64
C VAL A 178 -4.89 2.96 2.31
N VAL A 179 -4.98 3.70 1.19
CA VAL A 179 -5.43 3.14 -0.10
C VAL A 179 -4.56 1.99 -0.59
N THR A 180 -3.24 2.07 -0.47
CA THR A 180 -2.33 0.99 -0.91
C THR A 180 -2.56 -0.31 -0.15
N PRO A 181 -2.53 -0.37 1.19
CA PRO A 181 -2.86 -1.61 1.90
C PRO A 181 -4.31 -2.07 1.65
N MET A 182 -5.28 -1.16 1.44
CA MET A 182 -6.65 -1.54 1.11
C MET A 182 -6.76 -2.15 -0.29
N ALA A 183 -6.09 -1.57 -1.29
CA ALA A 183 -6.01 -2.11 -2.64
C ALA A 183 -5.34 -3.49 -2.67
N ASN A 184 -4.27 -3.67 -1.90
CA ASN A 184 -3.67 -4.98 -1.70
C ASN A 184 -4.64 -5.97 -1.06
N GLY A 185 -5.39 -5.57 -0.03
CA GLY A 185 -6.40 -6.42 0.61
C GLY A 185 -7.45 -6.90 -0.38
N ILE A 186 -7.97 -6.01 -1.21
CA ILE A 186 -8.92 -6.35 -2.28
C ILE A 186 -8.27 -7.28 -3.31
N GLN A 187 -7.08 -6.94 -3.79
CA GLN A 187 -6.37 -7.76 -4.76
C GLN A 187 -6.17 -9.18 -4.25
N TRP A 188 -5.66 -9.31 -3.04
CA TRP A 188 -5.24 -10.60 -2.49
C TRP A 188 -6.42 -11.46 -2.07
N ALA A 189 -7.37 -10.88 -1.33
CA ALA A 189 -8.53 -11.64 -0.88
C ALA A 189 -9.50 -11.95 -2.03
N LEU A 190 -9.91 -10.92 -2.80
CA LEU A 190 -10.98 -11.09 -3.79
C LEU A 190 -10.43 -11.61 -5.13
N PHE A 191 -9.45 -10.93 -5.73
CA PHE A 191 -9.05 -11.26 -7.10
C PHE A 191 -8.07 -12.43 -7.16
N ASP A 192 -7.10 -12.49 -6.25
CA ASP A 192 -6.09 -13.55 -6.29
C ASP A 192 -6.60 -14.83 -5.61
N CYS A 193 -7.27 -14.74 -4.45
CA CYS A 193 -7.73 -15.90 -3.67
C CYS A 193 -9.23 -16.20 -3.77
N GLU A 194 -9.97 -15.38 -4.53
CA GLU A 194 -11.39 -15.61 -4.83
C GLU A 194 -12.26 -15.76 -3.57
N VAL A 195 -11.90 -15.01 -2.50
CA VAL A 195 -12.75 -14.93 -1.31
C VAL A 195 -14.11 -14.35 -1.71
N GLY A 196 -15.18 -15.03 -1.34
CA GLY A 196 -16.52 -14.63 -1.69
C GLY A 196 -17.55 -15.13 -0.68
N TYR A 197 -18.80 -15.18 -1.12
CA TYR A 197 -19.91 -15.62 -0.29
C TYR A 197 -19.63 -17.00 0.30
N ASP A 198 -19.86 -17.12 1.62
CA ASP A 198 -19.70 -18.33 2.44
C ASP A 198 -18.26 -18.85 2.62
N SER A 199 -17.24 -18.08 2.20
CA SER A 199 -15.83 -18.45 2.44
C SER A 199 -15.47 -18.36 3.93
N LYS A 200 -14.69 -19.35 4.42
CA LYS A 200 -14.05 -19.34 5.74
C LYS A 200 -12.59 -18.91 5.56
N VAL A 201 -12.21 -17.80 6.17
CA VAL A 201 -10.91 -17.14 5.92
C VAL A 201 -10.08 -17.05 7.20
N LEU A 202 -8.82 -17.46 7.13
CA LEU A 202 -7.80 -17.20 8.13
C LEU A 202 -6.89 -16.07 7.65
N ILE A 203 -6.77 -15.00 8.43
CA ILE A 203 -5.86 -13.88 8.18
C ILE A 203 -4.82 -13.86 9.29
N GLN A 204 -3.55 -14.02 8.92
CA GLN A 204 -2.46 -14.10 9.86
C GLN A 204 -1.68 -12.80 9.90
N GLY A 205 -1.62 -12.16 11.07
CA GLY A 205 -1.01 -10.86 11.30
C GLY A 205 -2.01 -9.70 11.19
N PRO A 206 -2.30 -8.98 12.30
CA PRO A 206 -3.27 -7.90 12.38
C PRO A 206 -2.68 -6.52 12.12
N GLY A 207 -1.63 -6.44 11.30
CA GLY A 207 -1.07 -5.18 10.80
C GLY A 207 -1.99 -4.52 9.76
N GLN A 208 -1.58 -3.37 9.22
CA GLN A 208 -2.37 -2.65 8.21
C GLN A 208 -2.83 -3.56 7.06
N GLN A 209 -1.98 -4.47 6.62
CA GLN A 209 -2.29 -5.38 5.52
C GLN A 209 -3.34 -6.42 5.92
N GLY A 210 -3.21 -7.03 7.12
CA GLY A 210 -4.19 -7.99 7.63
C GLY A 210 -5.55 -7.36 7.89
N LEU A 211 -5.59 -6.15 8.46
CA LEU A 211 -6.83 -5.41 8.69
C LEU A 211 -7.55 -5.08 7.37
N CYS A 212 -6.82 -4.67 6.34
CA CYS A 212 -7.40 -4.41 5.02
C CYS A 212 -7.90 -5.70 4.35
N ASN A 213 -7.20 -6.84 4.51
CA ASN A 213 -7.71 -8.14 4.07
C ASN A 213 -8.96 -8.55 4.84
N THR A 214 -9.05 -8.23 6.14
CA THR A 214 -10.26 -8.47 6.95
C THR A 214 -11.47 -7.71 6.38
N VAL A 215 -11.30 -6.42 6.11
CA VAL A 215 -12.35 -5.60 5.46
C VAL A 215 -12.73 -6.17 4.10
N ALA A 216 -11.77 -6.54 3.26
CA ALA A 216 -12.01 -7.09 1.94
C ALA A 216 -12.79 -8.41 2.02
N ALA A 217 -12.39 -9.34 2.89
CA ALA A 217 -13.06 -10.62 3.09
C ALA A 217 -14.49 -10.44 3.63
N HIS A 218 -14.69 -9.56 4.62
CA HIS A 218 -16.00 -9.26 5.17
C HIS A 218 -16.93 -8.64 4.10
N GLN A 219 -16.42 -7.70 3.31
CA GLN A 219 -17.18 -7.07 2.23
C GLN A 219 -17.54 -8.06 1.11
N ALA A 220 -16.72 -9.08 0.88
CA ALA A 220 -16.98 -10.16 -0.08
C ALA A 220 -18.05 -11.15 0.37
N GLY A 221 -18.47 -11.09 1.65
CA GLY A 221 -19.48 -11.99 2.21
C GLY A 221 -18.89 -13.29 2.75
N ALA A 222 -17.64 -13.30 3.21
CA ALA A 222 -17.09 -14.42 3.95
C ALA A 222 -17.98 -14.76 5.16
N SER A 223 -18.25 -16.04 5.39
CA SER A 223 -19.11 -16.50 6.49
C SER A 223 -18.35 -16.66 7.82
N LEU A 224 -17.02 -16.68 7.75
CA LEU A 224 -16.16 -16.78 8.92
C LEU A 224 -14.82 -16.12 8.63
N ILE A 225 -14.41 -15.17 9.48
CA ILE A 225 -13.11 -14.51 9.40
C ILE A 225 -12.40 -14.65 10.76
N ILE A 226 -11.28 -15.38 10.74
CA ILE A 226 -10.41 -15.56 11.89
C ILE A 226 -9.14 -14.74 11.67
N VAL A 227 -8.78 -13.86 12.61
CA VAL A 227 -7.55 -13.09 12.56
C VAL A 227 -6.61 -13.54 13.67
N THR A 228 -5.35 -13.85 13.34
CA THR A 228 -4.35 -14.23 14.33
C THR A 228 -3.34 -13.12 14.55
N GLY A 229 -2.81 -13.04 15.77
CA GLY A 229 -1.73 -12.14 16.18
C GLY A 229 -1.03 -12.68 17.42
N THR A 230 0.00 -12.01 17.88
CA THR A 230 0.70 -12.33 19.12
C THR A 230 0.11 -11.54 20.30
N SER A 231 0.58 -11.85 21.51
CA SER A 231 0.21 -11.11 22.73
C SER A 231 0.56 -9.61 22.67
N LYS A 232 1.47 -9.21 21.78
CA LYS A 232 1.80 -7.81 21.51
C LYS A 232 0.74 -7.11 20.67
N ASP A 233 -0.08 -7.84 19.94
CA ASP A 233 -1.04 -7.33 18.97
C ASP A 233 -2.45 -7.17 19.53
N LYS A 234 -2.66 -7.25 20.86
CA LYS A 234 -4.00 -7.22 21.48
C LYS A 234 -4.84 -6.04 21.00
N GLN A 235 -4.25 -4.85 20.92
CA GLN A 235 -4.96 -3.66 20.46
C GLN A 235 -5.33 -3.77 18.95
N ARG A 236 -4.43 -4.27 18.10
CA ARG A 236 -4.68 -4.50 16.67
C ARG A 236 -5.77 -5.57 16.46
N LEU A 237 -5.81 -6.61 17.30
CA LEU A 237 -6.85 -7.64 17.25
C LEU A 237 -8.23 -7.09 17.64
N GLU A 238 -8.30 -6.13 18.57
CA GLU A 238 -9.56 -5.43 18.86
C GLU A 238 -10.01 -4.54 17.68
N VAL A 239 -9.07 -3.94 16.95
CA VAL A 239 -9.39 -3.24 15.71
C VAL A 239 -9.86 -4.22 14.63
N ALA A 240 -9.24 -5.42 14.52
CA ALA A 240 -9.67 -6.44 13.58
C ALA A 240 -11.15 -6.84 13.77
N LYS A 241 -11.61 -6.99 15.03
CA LYS A 241 -13.04 -7.25 15.33
C LYS A 241 -13.94 -6.13 14.79
N LYS A 242 -13.54 -4.87 14.95
CA LYS A 242 -14.30 -3.72 14.43
C LYS A 242 -14.26 -3.64 12.90
N MET A 243 -13.26 -4.23 12.28
CA MET A 243 -13.11 -4.34 10.82
C MET A 243 -13.81 -5.55 10.21
N GLY A 244 -14.47 -6.38 11.02
CA GLY A 244 -15.28 -7.49 10.53
C GLY A 244 -14.72 -8.89 10.81
N ALA A 245 -13.71 -9.04 11.68
CA ALA A 245 -13.28 -10.36 12.15
C ALA A 245 -14.29 -10.95 13.14
N ASP A 246 -14.70 -12.21 12.92
CA ASP A 246 -15.59 -12.94 13.82
C ASP A 246 -14.84 -13.46 15.05
N HIS A 247 -13.60 -13.92 14.84
CA HIS A 247 -12.73 -14.43 15.89
C HIS A 247 -11.32 -13.89 15.79
N THR A 248 -10.69 -13.76 16.96
CA THR A 248 -9.26 -13.44 17.05
C THR A 248 -8.56 -14.50 17.90
N ILE A 249 -7.33 -14.88 17.52
CA ILE A 249 -6.51 -15.88 18.21
C ILE A 249 -5.15 -15.27 18.54
N ILE A 250 -4.69 -15.43 19.78
CA ILE A 250 -3.37 -14.99 20.24
C ILE A 250 -2.45 -16.22 20.24
N VAL A 251 -1.64 -16.33 19.18
CA VAL A 251 -0.89 -17.56 18.84
C VAL A 251 0.22 -17.95 19.84
N ASP A 252 0.61 -17.07 20.72
CA ASP A 252 1.57 -17.32 21.80
C ASP A 252 0.89 -17.54 23.18
N GLU A 253 -0.46 -17.50 23.25
CA GLU A 253 -1.24 -17.78 24.47
C GLU A 253 -2.06 -19.07 24.35
N GLU A 254 -2.37 -19.55 23.12
CA GLU A 254 -3.14 -20.76 22.84
C GLU A 254 -2.64 -21.47 21.58
N ASP A 255 -2.98 -22.78 21.41
CA ASP A 255 -2.69 -23.49 20.15
C ASP A 255 -3.60 -22.99 19.03
N PRO A 256 -3.06 -22.28 18.03
CA PRO A 256 -3.89 -21.68 16.98
C PRO A 256 -4.57 -22.72 16.09
N LEU A 257 -3.95 -23.88 15.84
CA LEU A 257 -4.56 -24.92 15.01
C LEU A 257 -5.72 -25.57 15.72
N GLU A 258 -5.56 -25.96 16.99
CA GLU A 258 -6.62 -26.52 17.81
C GLU A 258 -7.82 -25.56 17.87
N ARG A 259 -7.55 -24.27 18.12
CA ARG A 259 -8.60 -23.26 18.19
C ARG A 259 -9.31 -23.04 16.85
N ILE A 260 -8.60 -23.01 15.72
CA ILE A 260 -9.22 -22.92 14.40
C ILE A 260 -10.11 -24.15 14.13
N MET A 261 -9.63 -25.35 14.47
CA MET A 261 -10.42 -26.58 14.27
C MET A 261 -11.65 -26.63 15.17
N GLU A 262 -11.57 -26.12 16.40
CA GLU A 262 -12.73 -25.97 17.27
C GLU A 262 -13.78 -25.03 16.66
N ILE A 263 -13.37 -23.81 16.26
CA ILE A 263 -14.26 -22.81 15.63
C ILE A 263 -14.92 -23.38 14.38
N THR A 264 -14.16 -24.07 13.55
CA THR A 264 -14.65 -24.64 12.28
C THR A 264 -15.29 -26.04 12.43
N LYS A 265 -15.43 -26.54 13.66
CA LYS A 265 -15.97 -27.88 13.96
C LYS A 265 -15.24 -29.00 13.20
N GLY A 266 -13.95 -28.86 13.02
CA GLY A 266 -13.08 -29.82 12.32
C GLY A 266 -13.10 -29.72 10.79
N GLU A 267 -13.86 -28.80 10.20
CA GLU A 267 -13.92 -28.63 8.73
C GLU A 267 -12.68 -27.92 8.17
N GLY A 268 -12.07 -27.03 8.94
CA GLY A 268 -10.99 -26.17 8.50
C GLY A 268 -11.49 -24.95 7.70
N ILE A 269 -10.55 -24.21 7.11
CA ILE A 269 -10.79 -22.96 6.39
C ILE A 269 -10.65 -23.14 4.87
N ASP A 270 -11.23 -22.23 4.09
CA ASP A 270 -11.13 -22.23 2.62
C ASP A 270 -9.88 -21.48 2.14
N VAL A 271 -9.57 -20.34 2.77
CA VAL A 271 -8.48 -19.47 2.37
C VAL A 271 -7.64 -19.07 3.58
N SER A 272 -6.32 -19.17 3.46
CA SER A 272 -5.36 -18.63 4.42
C SER A 272 -4.54 -17.51 3.78
N LEU A 273 -4.56 -16.33 4.38
CA LEU A 273 -3.83 -15.14 3.95
C LEU A 273 -2.73 -14.84 4.96
N ASP A 274 -1.47 -15.02 4.59
CA ASP A 274 -0.32 -14.68 5.42
C ASP A 274 0.09 -13.22 5.19
N CYS A 275 -0.26 -12.37 6.15
CA CYS A 275 0.05 -10.94 6.19
C CYS A 275 1.12 -10.61 7.26
N THR A 276 1.84 -11.61 7.75
CA THR A 276 2.86 -11.41 8.79
C THR A 276 4.16 -10.85 8.22
N ALA A 277 4.93 -10.19 9.08
CA ALA A 277 6.30 -9.78 8.80
C ALA A 277 7.23 -10.36 9.87
N GLY A 278 8.35 -10.93 9.45
CA GLY A 278 9.37 -11.46 10.36
C GLY A 278 9.02 -12.77 11.10
N ALA A 279 7.87 -13.41 10.80
CA ALA A 279 7.44 -14.65 11.43
C ALA A 279 7.99 -15.93 10.75
N GLY A 280 8.81 -15.78 9.71
CA GLY A 280 9.39 -16.88 8.98
C GLY A 280 8.34 -17.77 8.30
N THR A 281 8.52 -19.11 8.41
CA THR A 281 7.64 -20.09 7.76
C THR A 281 6.46 -20.54 8.61
N ILE A 282 6.38 -20.10 9.87
CA ILE A 282 5.36 -20.56 10.84
C ILE A 282 3.92 -20.26 10.37
N PRO A 283 3.59 -19.05 9.90
CA PRO A 283 2.24 -18.75 9.43
C PRO A 283 1.84 -19.57 8.20
N THR A 284 2.78 -19.75 7.28
CA THR A 284 2.56 -20.59 6.10
C THR A 284 2.25 -22.04 6.48
N LEU A 285 2.99 -22.61 7.46
CA LEU A 285 2.73 -23.96 7.97
C LEU A 285 1.37 -24.07 8.66
N LEU A 286 1.03 -23.11 9.52
CA LEU A 286 -0.29 -23.06 10.15
C LEU A 286 -1.40 -22.99 9.08
N GLY A 287 -1.23 -22.15 8.07
CA GLY A 287 -2.18 -22.05 6.97
C GLY A 287 -2.39 -23.40 6.25
N ILE A 288 -1.32 -24.13 5.92
CA ILE A 288 -1.39 -25.46 5.28
C ILE A 288 -2.16 -26.46 6.17
N GLU A 289 -1.92 -26.42 7.49
CA GLU A 289 -2.60 -27.31 8.44
C GLU A 289 -4.09 -26.95 8.58
N ALA A 290 -4.40 -25.68 8.73
CA ALA A 290 -5.73 -25.16 8.97
C ALA A 290 -6.67 -25.25 7.77
N LEU A 291 -6.13 -25.31 6.53
CA LEU A 291 -6.95 -25.45 5.33
C LEU A 291 -7.76 -26.75 5.37
N LYS A 292 -8.99 -26.69 4.86
CA LYS A 292 -9.93 -27.80 4.76
C LYS A 292 -9.28 -29.05 4.12
N ARG A 293 -9.92 -30.18 4.34
CA ARG A 293 -9.36 -31.49 3.95
C ARG A 293 -9.00 -31.61 2.48
N LYS A 294 -9.77 -30.96 1.59
CA LYS A 294 -9.49 -30.96 0.15
C LYS A 294 -9.88 -29.65 -0.51
N GLY A 295 -8.96 -29.16 -1.29
CA GLY A 295 -9.04 -27.85 -1.92
C GLY A 295 -8.89 -26.76 -0.88
N GLY A 296 -8.49 -25.63 -1.25
CA GLY A 296 -8.26 -24.46 -0.41
C GLY A 296 -7.08 -23.67 -0.95
N THR A 297 -7.02 -22.41 -0.61
CA THR A 297 -6.01 -21.50 -1.13
C THR A 297 -5.14 -20.97 0.00
N LEU A 298 -3.84 -21.14 -0.15
CA LEU A 298 -2.82 -20.53 0.67
C LEU A 298 -2.20 -19.37 -0.08
N GLN A 299 -2.19 -18.20 0.53
CA GLN A 299 -1.52 -17.03 -0.02
C GLN A 299 -0.44 -16.56 0.96
N PHE A 300 0.72 -16.18 0.44
CA PHE A 300 1.85 -15.67 1.23
C PHE A 300 2.57 -14.55 0.50
N GLN A 301 3.19 -13.64 1.26
CA GLN A 301 3.97 -12.53 0.70
C GLN A 301 5.40 -12.96 0.32
N GLY A 302 6.03 -13.83 1.09
CA GLY A 302 7.32 -14.48 0.79
C GLY A 302 8.56 -13.59 0.82
N GLU A 303 8.44 -12.30 1.07
CA GLU A 303 9.57 -11.37 0.97
C GLU A 303 10.65 -11.58 2.04
N ASP A 304 10.27 -12.08 3.20
CA ASP A 304 11.17 -12.28 4.36
C ASP A 304 11.65 -13.72 4.49
N VAL A 305 11.20 -14.63 3.62
CA VAL A 305 11.52 -16.05 3.63
C VAL A 305 12.11 -16.42 2.27
N PRO A 306 13.43 -16.27 2.07
CA PRO A 306 14.07 -16.57 0.78
C PRO A 306 13.99 -18.04 0.41
N GLU A 307 13.98 -18.93 1.41
CA GLU A 307 13.90 -20.38 1.22
C GLU A 307 12.97 -21.00 2.27
N PHE A 308 12.29 -22.07 1.90
CA PHE A 308 11.46 -22.85 2.81
C PHE A 308 12.00 -24.29 2.93
N PRO A 309 13.00 -24.54 3.79
CA PRO A 309 13.51 -25.88 4.04
C PRO A 309 12.39 -26.80 4.54
N ASN A 310 12.36 -28.04 4.03
CA ASN A 310 11.36 -29.05 4.42
C ASN A 310 9.90 -28.65 4.15
N PHE A 311 9.65 -27.89 3.07
CA PHE A 311 8.30 -27.56 2.65
C PHE A 311 7.43 -28.82 2.51
N PRO A 312 6.22 -28.89 3.11
CA PRO A 312 5.43 -30.11 3.21
C PRO A 312 4.69 -30.45 1.90
N MET A 313 5.43 -30.68 0.81
CA MET A 313 4.89 -30.94 -0.53
C MET A 313 3.85 -32.06 -0.55
N GLY A 314 4.10 -33.16 0.18
CA GLY A 314 3.15 -34.28 0.26
C GLY A 314 1.80 -33.87 0.84
N LYS A 315 1.80 -33.00 1.85
CA LYS A 315 0.58 -32.48 2.46
C LYS A 315 -0.18 -31.54 1.50
N VAL A 316 0.56 -30.63 0.85
CA VAL A 316 0.01 -29.73 -0.17
C VAL A 316 -0.67 -30.52 -1.28
N GLY A 317 0.01 -31.56 -1.80
CA GLY A 317 -0.56 -32.43 -2.82
C GLY A 317 -1.79 -33.22 -2.34
N ASN A 318 -1.72 -33.84 -1.17
CA ASN A 318 -2.81 -34.63 -0.61
C ASN A 318 -4.07 -33.80 -0.28
N LYS A 319 -3.91 -32.55 0.09
CA LYS A 319 -5.00 -31.60 0.38
C LYS A 319 -5.46 -30.82 -0.87
N TYR A 320 -4.80 -30.97 -2.02
CA TYR A 320 -5.10 -30.20 -3.26
C TYR A 320 -5.04 -28.70 -3.04
N ILE A 321 -4.03 -28.22 -2.31
CA ILE A 321 -3.88 -26.81 -1.97
C ILE A 321 -3.39 -26.01 -3.19
N THR A 322 -4.09 -24.92 -3.50
CA THR A 322 -3.60 -23.90 -4.42
C THR A 322 -2.72 -22.91 -3.66
N ILE A 323 -1.53 -22.62 -4.18
CA ILE A 323 -0.61 -21.65 -3.57
C ILE A 323 -0.56 -20.40 -4.45
N LYS A 324 -0.75 -19.25 -3.84
CA LYS A 324 -0.72 -17.92 -4.48
C LYS A 324 0.35 -17.05 -3.83
N ALA A 325 1.12 -16.33 -4.64
CA ALA A 325 2.01 -15.28 -4.17
C ALA A 325 1.26 -13.93 -4.11
N ALA A 326 1.42 -13.21 -3.02
CA ALA A 326 0.82 -11.89 -2.85
C ALA A 326 1.85 -10.78 -3.10
N ARG A 327 1.58 -9.92 -4.07
CA ARG A 327 2.42 -8.75 -4.32
C ARG A 327 1.70 -7.67 -5.10
N GLY A 328 1.53 -6.51 -4.45
CA GLY A 328 0.93 -5.34 -5.08
C GLY A 328 -0.53 -5.54 -5.50
N HIS A 329 -1.02 -4.65 -6.29
CA HIS A 329 -2.41 -4.53 -6.70
C HIS A 329 -2.51 -4.06 -8.16
N ASN A 330 -3.70 -4.18 -8.75
CA ASN A 330 -4.03 -3.64 -10.06
C ASN A 330 -4.83 -2.33 -9.95
N TYR A 331 -5.11 -1.70 -11.09
CA TYR A 331 -5.88 -0.44 -11.16
C TYR A 331 -7.27 -0.57 -10.51
N GLU A 332 -7.99 -1.64 -10.82
CA GLU A 332 -9.36 -1.86 -10.32
C GLU A 332 -9.39 -1.97 -8.79
N SER A 333 -8.39 -2.63 -8.20
CA SER A 333 -8.26 -2.73 -6.74
C SER A 333 -8.10 -1.36 -6.08
N CYS A 334 -7.40 -0.41 -6.71
CA CYS A 334 -7.25 0.96 -6.21
C CYS A 334 -8.58 1.72 -6.25
N GLU A 335 -9.32 1.62 -7.36
CA GLU A 335 -10.63 2.25 -7.50
C GLU A 335 -11.64 1.71 -6.46
N LEU A 336 -11.64 0.39 -6.25
CA LEU A 336 -12.47 -0.23 -5.21
C LEU A 336 -12.03 0.15 -3.81
N ALA A 337 -10.71 0.26 -3.56
CA ALA A 337 -10.18 0.69 -2.28
C ALA A 337 -10.61 2.11 -1.92
N LEU A 338 -10.52 3.05 -2.85
CA LEU A 338 -10.99 4.43 -2.65
C LEU A 338 -12.49 4.49 -2.34
N LYS A 339 -13.30 3.69 -3.05
CA LYS A 339 -14.75 3.57 -2.74
C LYS A 339 -14.99 2.99 -1.34
N GLN A 340 -14.20 1.98 -0.94
CA GLN A 340 -14.33 1.35 0.37
C GLN A 340 -13.93 2.30 1.49
N LEU A 341 -12.82 3.04 1.34
CA LEU A 341 -12.34 4.03 2.30
C LEU A 341 -13.31 5.21 2.46
N ASN A 342 -14.02 5.56 1.40
CA ASN A 342 -15.05 6.61 1.42
C ASN A 342 -16.42 6.13 1.90
N SER A 343 -16.52 4.87 2.33
CA SER A 343 -17.75 4.33 2.90
C SER A 343 -17.71 4.42 4.42
N ASP A 344 -18.81 4.85 5.04
CA ASP A 344 -18.93 4.92 6.52
C ASP A 344 -19.12 3.53 7.17
N ARG A 345 -18.77 2.43 6.45
CA ARG A 345 -19.03 1.06 6.93
C ARG A 345 -18.01 0.55 7.93
N TYR A 346 -16.79 1.06 7.87
CA TYR A 346 -15.67 0.60 8.70
C TYR A 346 -14.93 1.79 9.30
N PRO A 347 -14.48 1.67 10.56
CA PRO A 347 -13.80 2.76 11.27
C PRO A 347 -12.32 2.86 10.84
N PHE A 348 -12.05 3.28 9.58
CA PHE A 348 -10.69 3.38 9.05
C PHE A 348 -9.80 4.38 9.79
N GLU A 349 -10.40 5.34 10.50
CA GLU A 349 -9.67 6.27 11.39
C GLU A 349 -8.89 5.54 12.50
N LEU A 350 -9.30 4.33 12.87
CA LEU A 350 -8.56 3.51 13.83
C LEU A 350 -7.26 2.94 13.26
N MET A 351 -7.07 2.99 11.95
CA MET A 351 -5.84 2.53 11.30
C MET A 351 -4.77 3.63 11.25
N THR A 352 -5.14 4.90 11.15
CA THR A 352 -4.21 6.04 11.01
C THR A 352 -3.61 6.43 12.36
N THR A 353 -2.72 5.59 12.90
CA THR A 353 -2.30 5.67 14.31
C THR A 353 -1.12 6.60 14.56
N HIS A 354 -0.19 6.73 13.63
CA HIS A 354 1.05 7.48 13.83
C HIS A 354 1.31 8.45 12.68
N LYS A 355 1.64 9.71 13.02
CA LYS A 355 1.91 10.79 12.07
C LYS A 355 3.20 11.47 12.45
N PHE A 356 3.99 11.78 11.44
CA PHE A 356 5.29 12.44 11.61
C PHE A 356 5.50 13.49 10.53
N GLY A 357 6.17 14.57 10.88
CA GLY A 357 6.67 15.53 9.91
C GLY A 357 7.83 14.96 9.07
N LEU A 358 8.15 15.60 7.95
CA LEU A 358 9.24 15.15 7.08
C LEU A 358 10.58 15.02 7.80
N LYS A 359 10.84 15.88 8.78
CA LYS A 359 12.09 15.91 9.57
C LYS A 359 12.26 14.68 10.44
N ASP A 360 11.16 14.03 10.79
CA ASP A 360 11.13 12.86 11.68
C ASP A 360 11.07 11.53 10.92
N VAL A 361 11.41 11.54 9.62
CA VAL A 361 11.34 10.38 8.73
C VAL A 361 12.06 9.13 9.26
N HIS A 362 13.19 9.32 9.94
CA HIS A 362 13.95 8.21 10.55
C HIS A 362 13.14 7.53 11.66
N GLU A 363 12.54 8.33 12.55
CA GLU A 363 11.69 7.83 13.63
C GLU A 363 10.41 7.20 13.09
N ALA A 364 9.80 7.83 12.10
CA ALA A 364 8.61 7.35 11.42
C ALA A 364 8.82 5.95 10.82
N ILE A 365 9.91 5.74 10.09
CA ILE A 365 10.22 4.42 9.49
C ILE A 365 10.46 3.37 10.59
N ASN A 366 11.19 3.72 11.65
CA ASN A 366 11.51 2.79 12.73
C ASN A 366 10.33 2.50 13.67
N SER A 367 9.27 3.30 13.65
CA SER A 367 8.04 3.03 14.43
C SER A 367 7.19 1.93 13.82
N VAL A 368 7.32 1.67 12.51
CA VAL A 368 6.52 0.64 11.81
C VAL A 368 6.80 -0.76 12.40
N GLY A 369 5.75 -1.41 12.88
CA GLY A 369 5.85 -2.75 13.46
C GLY A 369 6.44 -2.79 14.89
N GLY A 370 6.79 -1.65 15.48
CA GLY A 370 7.46 -1.57 16.78
C GLY A 370 6.54 -1.86 17.95
N SER A 371 5.57 -1.01 18.20
CA SER A 371 4.60 -1.15 19.30
C SER A 371 3.29 -1.80 18.82
N GLY A 372 2.59 -2.48 19.71
CA GLY A 372 1.31 -3.18 19.39
C GLY A 372 0.16 -2.24 19.01
N ASP A 373 0.31 -0.94 19.24
CA ASP A 373 -0.64 0.12 18.88
C ASP A 373 -0.38 0.76 17.51
N CYS A 374 0.82 0.54 16.94
CA CYS A 374 1.19 1.07 15.63
C CYS A 374 0.57 0.24 14.50
N ILE A 375 -0.42 0.77 13.78
CA ILE A 375 -1.08 0.10 12.64
C ILE A 375 -0.58 0.68 11.33
N HIS A 376 -0.79 1.97 11.09
CA HIS A 376 -0.36 2.68 9.91
C HIS A 376 0.39 3.96 10.30
N VAL A 377 1.51 4.19 9.66
CA VAL A 377 2.37 5.35 9.86
C VAL A 377 2.36 6.21 8.61
N SER A 378 2.20 7.50 8.77
CA SER A 378 2.21 8.47 7.68
C SER A 378 3.23 9.57 7.93
N LEU A 379 3.93 9.98 6.86
CA LEU A 379 4.63 11.26 6.82
C LEU A 379 3.70 12.33 6.27
N MET A 380 3.71 13.48 6.96
CA MET A 380 3.00 14.71 6.59
C MET A 380 4.07 15.77 6.27
N PRO A 381 4.51 15.93 5.01
CA PRO A 381 5.70 16.72 4.70
C PRO A 381 5.63 18.18 5.09
N TRP A 382 4.44 18.68 5.40
CA TRP A 382 4.17 20.10 5.74
C TRP A 382 3.98 20.35 7.25
N GLU A 383 4.13 19.32 8.10
CA GLU A 383 4.07 19.42 9.57
C GLU A 383 5.45 19.56 10.22
#